data_47be60ad3c1735a1272acc002ed295a7
#
_entry.id   47be60ad3c1735a1272acc002ed295a7
#
_cell.length_a   1.000
_cell.length_b   1.000
_cell.length_c   1.000
_cell.angle_alpha   90.00
_cell.angle_beta   90.00
_cell.angle_gamma   90.00
#
_symmetry.space_group_name_H-M   'P 1'
#
loop_
_entity.id
_entity.type
_entity.pdbx_description
1 polymer ?
#
loop_
_entity_poly.entity_id
_entity_poly.type
_entity_poly.pdbx_seq_one_letter_code
_entity_poly.pdbx_strand_id
1 'polypeptide(L)'
;MVEKKVEVKLKTGLQARPAALFVQEANRFSSEVFLEKEGKKVNAKSIMGLMSLAVSSGSVVTLIVDGKDEVEAIEELADFIQQEN
;
A
#
# COMPACT_ATOMS: atom_id res chain seq x y z
N MET A 1 0.88 10.09 -12.56
CA MET A 1 0.24 9.58 -11.32
C MET A 1 -0.84 8.57 -11.69
N VAL A 2 -0.82 7.43 -11.02
CA VAL A 2 -1.81 6.38 -11.23
C VAL A 2 -2.43 6.01 -9.88
N GLU A 3 -3.70 5.57 -9.91
CA GLU A 3 -4.43 5.19 -8.71
C GLU A 3 -5.16 3.88 -8.93
N LYS A 4 -5.31 3.11 -7.88
CA LYS A 4 -6.05 1.86 -7.96
C LYS A 4 -6.69 1.57 -6.60
N LYS A 5 -7.99 1.29 -6.60
CA LYS A 5 -8.68 0.82 -5.40
C LYS A 5 -8.46 -0.68 -5.28
N VAL A 6 -8.07 -1.11 -4.08
CA VAL A 6 -7.82 -2.53 -3.85
C VAL A 6 -8.42 -2.93 -2.51
N GLU A 7 -8.87 -4.17 -2.45
CA GLU A 7 -9.34 -4.76 -1.21
C GLU A 7 -8.18 -5.49 -0.55
N VAL A 8 -7.96 -5.20 0.73
CA VAL A 8 -6.87 -5.83 1.48
C VAL A 8 -7.29 -7.24 1.84
N LYS A 9 -6.54 -8.22 1.33
CA LYS A 9 -6.83 -9.63 1.59
C LYS A 9 -5.79 -10.31 2.46
N LEU A 10 -4.77 -9.56 2.90
CA LEU A 10 -3.81 -10.05 3.87
C LEU A 10 -4.55 -10.37 5.17
N LYS A 11 -4.28 -11.53 5.76
CA LYS A 11 -5.03 -11.97 6.94
C LYS A 11 -5.00 -10.97 8.08
N THR A 12 -3.85 -10.36 8.31
CA THR A 12 -3.69 -9.40 9.40
C THR A 12 -3.74 -7.95 8.93
N GLY A 13 -4.08 -7.72 7.65
CA GLY A 13 -4.06 -6.38 7.10
C GLY A 13 -2.64 -5.85 6.97
N LEU A 14 -2.51 -4.53 6.96
CA LEU A 14 -1.21 -3.88 6.85
C LEU A 14 -0.74 -3.43 8.24
N GLN A 15 -0.48 -4.39 9.10
CA GLN A 15 0.01 -4.16 10.45
C GLN A 15 1.25 -5.01 10.67
N ALA A 16 2.12 -4.57 11.58
CA ALA A 16 3.30 -5.32 12.00
C ALA A 16 4.13 -5.78 10.80
N ARG A 17 4.34 -7.09 10.66
CA ARG A 17 5.21 -7.62 9.62
C ARG A 17 4.75 -7.32 8.20
N PRO A 18 3.46 -7.46 7.84
CA PRO A 18 3.03 -7.08 6.49
C PRO A 18 3.28 -5.61 6.18
N ALA A 19 3.13 -4.71 7.15
CA ALA A 19 3.42 -3.31 6.92
C ALA A 19 4.90 -3.10 6.61
N ALA A 20 5.78 -3.76 7.36
CA ALA A 20 7.21 -3.64 7.12
C ALA A 20 7.59 -4.18 5.74
N LEU A 21 7.01 -5.32 5.36
CA LEU A 21 7.27 -5.90 4.05
C LEU A 21 6.75 -5.02 2.92
N PHE A 22 5.59 -4.40 3.13
CA PHE A 22 5.05 -3.49 2.14
C PHE A 22 5.97 -2.29 1.93
N VAL A 23 6.50 -1.73 3.02
CA VAL A 23 7.43 -0.60 2.93
C VAL A 23 8.67 -1.01 2.16
N GLN A 24 9.20 -2.21 2.41
CA GLN A 24 10.36 -2.69 1.68
C GLN A 24 10.07 -2.80 0.18
N GLU A 25 8.91 -3.33 -0.18
CA GLU A 25 8.52 -3.42 -1.57
C GLU A 25 8.37 -2.04 -2.19
N ALA A 26 7.72 -1.11 -1.48
CA ALA A 26 7.50 0.23 -2.00
C ALA A 26 8.82 0.96 -2.22
N ASN A 27 9.81 0.71 -1.36
CA ASN A 27 11.11 1.37 -1.48
C ASN A 27 11.94 0.86 -2.65
N ARG A 28 11.56 -0.24 -3.29
CA ARG A 28 12.23 -0.71 -4.50
C ARG A 28 11.97 0.21 -5.69
N PHE A 29 10.93 1.01 -5.63
CA PHE A 29 10.53 1.87 -6.73
C PHE A 29 10.91 3.31 -6.43
N SER A 30 11.25 4.07 -7.48
CA SER A 30 11.60 5.47 -7.31
C SER A 30 10.37 6.35 -7.18
N SER A 31 9.21 5.85 -7.61
CA SER A 31 7.96 6.62 -7.52
C SER A 31 7.57 6.87 -6.07
N GLU A 32 6.83 7.97 -5.87
CA GLU A 32 6.20 8.21 -4.58
C GLU A 32 4.99 7.30 -4.45
N VAL A 33 4.78 6.75 -3.27
CA VAL A 33 3.70 5.81 -3.02
C VAL A 33 2.88 6.29 -1.84
N PHE A 34 1.57 6.38 -2.03
CA PHE A 34 0.64 6.79 -0.99
C PHE A 34 -0.47 5.76 -0.86
N LEU A 35 -1.03 5.68 0.33
CA LEU A 35 -2.17 4.83 0.59
C LEU A 35 -3.25 5.67 1.26
N GLU A 36 -4.47 5.55 0.76
CA GLU A 36 -5.59 6.35 1.28
C GLU A 36 -6.70 5.44 1.75
N LYS A 37 -7.23 5.73 2.93
CA LYS A 37 -8.38 5.01 3.49
C LYS A 37 -9.28 6.02 4.16
N GLU A 38 -10.55 6.03 3.75
CA GLU A 38 -11.57 6.90 4.36
C GLU A 38 -11.12 8.36 4.41
N GLY A 39 -10.53 8.83 3.32
CA GLY A 39 -10.13 10.22 3.20
C GLY A 39 -8.78 10.57 3.81
N LYS A 40 -8.15 9.64 4.50
CA LYS A 40 -6.83 9.88 5.09
C LYS A 40 -5.75 9.27 4.19
N LYS A 41 -4.84 10.12 3.70
CA LYS A 41 -3.76 9.70 2.81
C LYS A 41 -2.44 9.76 3.55
N VAL A 42 -1.66 8.69 3.46
CA VAL A 42 -0.37 8.60 4.13
C VAL A 42 0.70 8.16 3.16
N ASN A 43 1.96 8.44 3.52
CA ASN A 43 3.12 7.99 2.75
C ASN A 43 3.31 6.48 2.99
N ALA A 44 3.19 5.68 1.94
CA ALA A 44 3.26 4.24 2.07
C ALA A 44 4.68 3.73 2.18
N LYS A 45 5.68 4.60 2.07
CA LYS A 45 7.07 4.22 2.34
C LYS A 45 7.43 4.46 3.81
N SER A 46 6.44 4.79 4.63
CA SER A 46 6.62 5.00 6.06
C SER A 46 5.81 3.95 6.84
N ILE A 47 6.49 3.16 7.65
CA ILE A 47 5.83 2.17 8.49
C ILE A 47 4.82 2.85 9.42
N MET A 48 5.22 3.96 10.02
CA MET A 48 4.32 4.67 10.95
C MET A 48 3.11 5.22 10.22
N GLY A 49 3.30 5.70 8.99
CA GLY A 49 2.18 6.16 8.18
C GLY A 49 1.18 5.05 7.91
N LEU A 50 1.68 3.89 7.50
CA LEU A 50 0.80 2.75 7.23
C LEU A 50 0.06 2.32 8.47
N MET A 51 0.76 2.22 9.59
CA MET A 51 0.13 1.75 10.82
C MET A 51 -0.92 2.72 11.33
N SER A 52 -0.74 4.02 11.05
CA SER A 52 -1.71 5.03 11.49
C SER A 52 -3.05 4.90 10.77
N LEU A 53 -3.08 4.25 9.62
CA LEU A 53 -4.34 4.03 8.90
C LEU A 53 -5.17 2.89 9.47
N ALA A 54 -4.57 2.03 10.29
CA ALA A 54 -5.25 0.88 10.87
C ALA A 54 -5.94 0.03 9.80
N VAL A 55 -5.18 -0.33 8.75
CA VAL A 55 -5.73 -1.11 7.63
C VAL A 55 -5.86 -2.55 8.05
N SER A 56 -7.09 -3.05 8.07
CA SER A 56 -7.37 -4.44 8.44
C SER A 56 -7.77 -5.24 7.22
N SER A 57 -7.81 -6.57 7.39
CA SER A 57 -8.27 -7.45 6.33
C SER A 57 -9.70 -7.10 5.95
N GLY A 58 -9.96 -7.02 4.65
CA GLY A 58 -11.27 -6.65 4.14
C GLY A 58 -11.45 -5.15 3.89
N SER A 59 -10.51 -4.32 4.34
CA SER A 59 -10.58 -2.89 4.07
C SER A 59 -10.36 -2.61 2.59
N VAL A 60 -11.02 -1.56 2.09
CA VAL A 60 -10.76 -1.08 0.73
C VAL A 60 -9.92 0.18 0.84
N VAL A 61 -8.79 0.19 0.15
CA VAL A 61 -7.86 1.32 0.17
C VAL A 61 -7.58 1.77 -1.26
N THR A 62 -7.14 3.02 -1.41
CA THR A 62 -6.72 3.54 -2.70
C THR A 62 -5.20 3.65 -2.68
N LEU A 63 -4.58 2.96 -3.63
CA LEU A 63 -3.13 3.02 -3.81
C LEU A 63 -2.84 4.08 -4.86
N ILE A 64 -1.97 5.03 -4.52
CA ILE A 64 -1.62 6.16 -5.39
C ILE A 64 -0.12 6.14 -5.61
N VAL A 65 0.31 6.11 -6.86
CA VAL A 65 1.73 6.04 -7.19
C VAL A 65 2.05 7.10 -8.24
N ASP A 66 3.13 7.84 -8.03
CA ASP A 66 3.52 8.94 -8.91
C ASP A 66 5.01 8.92 -9.15
N GLY A 67 5.41 8.66 -10.40
CA GLY A 67 6.82 8.65 -10.76
C GLY A 67 7.08 7.87 -12.03
N LYS A 68 8.38 7.70 -12.35
CA LYS A 68 8.78 7.07 -13.60
C LYS A 68 8.34 5.62 -13.72
N ASP A 69 8.39 4.89 -12.61
CA ASP A 69 8.03 3.46 -12.60
C ASP A 69 6.65 3.22 -11.99
N GLU A 70 5.77 4.21 -12.10
CA GLU A 70 4.48 4.17 -11.42
C GLU A 70 3.61 3.00 -11.89
N VAL A 71 3.64 2.65 -13.17
CA VAL A 71 2.79 1.56 -13.68
C VAL A 71 3.25 0.22 -13.11
N GLU A 72 4.54 -0.03 -13.13
CA GLU A 72 5.08 -1.27 -12.58
C GLU A 72 4.86 -1.32 -11.07
N ALA A 73 5.10 -0.20 -10.40
CA ALA A 73 4.97 -0.14 -8.95
C ALA A 73 3.54 -0.41 -8.50
N ILE A 74 2.56 0.21 -9.15
CA ILE A 74 1.18 0.05 -8.69
C ILE A 74 0.69 -1.38 -8.90
N GLU A 75 1.15 -2.04 -9.96
CA GLU A 75 0.75 -3.42 -10.18
C GLU A 75 1.33 -4.36 -9.14
N GLU A 76 2.62 -4.23 -8.84
CA GLU A 76 3.25 -5.11 -7.86
C GLU A 76 2.74 -4.84 -6.45
N LEU A 77 2.55 -3.58 -6.11
CA LEU A 77 2.08 -3.24 -4.77
C LEU A 77 0.60 -3.63 -4.57
N ALA A 78 -0.21 -3.49 -5.61
CA ALA A 78 -1.60 -3.94 -5.53
C ALA A 78 -1.66 -5.45 -5.33
N ASP A 79 -0.82 -6.19 -6.06
CA ASP A 79 -0.76 -7.65 -5.89
C ASP A 79 -0.38 -8.03 -4.47
N PHE A 80 0.59 -7.31 -3.89
CA PHE A 80 1.01 -7.59 -2.51
C PHE A 80 -0.17 -7.46 -1.54
N ILE A 81 -0.94 -6.37 -1.69
CA ILE A 81 -2.06 -6.10 -0.78
C ILE A 81 -3.17 -7.13 -0.94
N GLN A 82 -3.35 -7.64 -2.14
CA GLN A 82 -4.42 -8.59 -2.45
C GLN A 82 -4.05 -10.04 -2.23
N GLN A 83 -2.83 -10.32 -1.77
CA GLN A 83 -2.43 -11.69 -1.48
C GLN A 83 -3.19 -12.23 -0.28
N GLU A 84 -3.63 -13.48 -0.41
CA GLU A 84 -4.26 -14.20 0.70
C GLU A 84 -3.22 -15.13 1.30
N ASN A 85 -2.77 -14.81 2.49
CA ASN A 85 -1.77 -15.65 3.14
C ASN A 85 -1.96 -15.72 4.64
#